data_bf3e964291fec0aec933716007b37dad
#
_entry.id   bf3e964291fec0aec933716007b37dad
#
_cell.length_a   1.000
_cell.length_b   1.000
_cell.length_c   1.000
_cell.angle_alpha   90.00
_cell.angle_beta   90.00
_cell.angle_gamma   90.00
#
_symmetry.space_group_name_H-M   'P 1'
#
loop_
_entity.id
_entity.type
_entity.pdbx_description
1 polymer ?
#
loop_
_entity_poly.entity_id
_entity_poly.type
_entity_poly.pdbx_seq_one_letter_code
_entity_poly.pdbx_strand_id
1 'polypeptide(L)'
;MSGHSKWSSIKHKKAATDKKRSKLWSKLARYITMAARDGGGDPAANPRLRLAVDKAKAANMPNNTIEKAIKKGTGDVEGESYEEVLYEGYGPGGVAIMAQAVTDNRARTSPEIKKVFERSGGNLGAQHSVAWMFNTKGVLAISADAVDEDKLMEIALENGAEDVSAADPDYEVICAPEDFARLKAALEAAEIPIQSGDVTMVASNSVTPDLEATRKVIRLMEALDEHDDVTSVSTNCDIPDELMAELSGN
;
A
#
# COMPACT_ATOMS: atom_id res chain seq x y z
N MET A 1 -3.11 16.80 1.46
CA MET A 1 -2.46 15.58 0.95
C MET A 1 -2.63 14.47 1.97
N SER A 2 -3.04 13.26 1.56
CA SER A 2 -3.09 12.17 2.53
C SER A 2 -1.67 11.72 2.89
N GLY A 3 -1.41 11.40 4.17
CA GLY A 3 -0.10 10.89 4.61
C GLY A 3 0.31 9.60 3.88
N HIS A 4 -0.68 8.90 3.30
CA HIS A 4 -0.46 7.70 2.52
C HIS A 4 0.29 7.98 1.19
N SER A 5 -0.07 9.02 0.46
CA SER A 5 0.59 9.34 -0.82
C SER A 5 2.01 9.82 -0.61
N LYS A 6 2.26 10.65 0.40
CA LYS A 6 3.62 11.05 0.77
C LYS A 6 4.47 9.83 1.13
N TRP A 7 3.93 8.88 1.89
CA TRP A 7 4.62 7.64 2.23
C TRP A 7 4.88 6.76 0.99
N SER A 8 3.88 6.60 0.12
CA SER A 8 4.02 5.83 -1.13
C SER A 8 5.14 6.39 -2.01
N SER A 9 5.23 7.71 -2.16
CA SER A 9 6.28 8.37 -2.95
C SER A 9 7.69 8.13 -2.37
N ILE A 10 7.85 8.16 -1.03
CA ILE A 10 9.12 7.82 -0.36
C ILE A 10 9.51 6.37 -0.66
N LYS A 11 8.56 5.44 -0.57
CA LYS A 11 8.78 4.01 -0.78
C LYS A 11 9.24 3.70 -2.21
N HIS A 12 8.61 4.30 -3.22
CA HIS A 12 8.96 4.07 -4.62
C HIS A 12 10.38 4.49 -4.96
N LYS A 13 10.88 5.59 -4.41
CA LYS A 13 12.25 6.09 -4.67
C LYS A 13 13.35 5.20 -4.07
N LYS A 14 13.05 4.43 -3.00
CA LYS A 14 14.03 3.57 -2.29
C LYS A 14 14.13 2.12 -2.81
N ALA A 15 13.35 1.71 -3.81
CA ALA A 15 13.15 0.30 -4.19
C ALA A 15 14.24 -0.36 -5.08
N ALA A 16 15.43 0.22 -5.25
CA ALA A 16 16.35 -0.07 -6.36
C ALA A 16 17.39 -1.21 -6.18
N THR A 17 17.31 -2.09 -5.17
CA THR A 17 18.32 -3.17 -5.00
C THR A 17 17.74 -4.58 -5.22
N ASP A 18 18.57 -5.52 -5.75
CA ASP A 18 18.13 -6.90 -6.03
C ASP A 18 17.60 -7.65 -4.80
N LYS A 19 18.15 -7.37 -3.62
CA LYS A 19 17.67 -7.95 -2.35
C LYS A 19 16.25 -7.46 -2.03
N LYS A 20 15.97 -6.18 -2.26
CA LYS A 20 14.63 -5.60 -2.07
C LYS A 20 13.63 -6.18 -3.09
N ARG A 21 14.07 -6.43 -4.33
CA ARG A 21 13.25 -7.05 -5.38
C ARG A 21 12.81 -8.47 -5.00
N SER A 22 13.73 -9.32 -4.54
CA SER A 22 13.41 -10.68 -4.10
C SER A 22 12.41 -10.70 -2.94
N LYS A 23 12.58 -9.79 -1.98
CA LYS A 23 11.66 -9.63 -0.86
C LYS A 23 10.27 -9.18 -1.31
N LEU A 24 10.20 -8.18 -2.20
CA LEU A 24 8.95 -7.73 -2.80
C LEU A 24 8.22 -8.86 -3.52
N TRP A 25 8.93 -9.66 -4.32
CA TRP A 25 8.34 -10.79 -5.01
C TRP A 25 7.78 -11.85 -4.04
N SER A 26 8.46 -12.12 -2.93
CA SER A 26 7.95 -13.04 -1.91
C SER A 26 6.64 -12.55 -1.29
N LYS A 27 6.54 -11.25 -0.97
CA LYS A 27 5.30 -10.63 -0.47
C LYS A 27 4.18 -10.71 -1.49
N LEU A 28 4.46 -10.34 -2.75
CA LEU A 28 3.48 -10.40 -3.84
C LEU A 28 3.01 -11.82 -4.11
N ALA A 29 3.90 -12.82 -4.05
CA ALA A 29 3.53 -14.23 -4.23
C ALA A 29 2.56 -14.69 -3.14
N ARG A 30 2.79 -14.35 -1.86
CA ARG A 30 1.85 -14.65 -0.77
C ARG A 30 0.51 -13.95 -0.97
N TYR A 31 0.52 -12.68 -1.37
CA TYR A 31 -0.70 -11.92 -1.63
C TYR A 31 -1.51 -12.52 -2.79
N ILE A 32 -0.85 -12.95 -3.89
CA ILE A 32 -1.48 -13.66 -5.00
C ILE A 32 -2.10 -14.99 -4.51
N THR A 33 -1.35 -15.76 -3.70
CA THR A 33 -1.85 -17.02 -3.15
C THR A 33 -3.10 -16.83 -2.31
N MET A 34 -3.13 -15.81 -1.45
CA MET A 34 -4.29 -15.46 -0.64
C MET A 34 -5.47 -15.04 -1.52
N ALA A 35 -5.25 -14.12 -2.47
CA ALA A 35 -6.30 -13.64 -3.35
C ALA A 35 -6.92 -14.77 -4.19
N ALA A 36 -6.09 -15.70 -4.67
CA ALA A 36 -6.56 -16.88 -5.43
C ALA A 36 -7.34 -17.86 -4.55
N ARG A 37 -6.94 -18.05 -3.30
CA ARG A 37 -7.65 -18.91 -2.34
C ARG A 37 -9.03 -18.35 -2.01
N ASP A 38 -9.14 -17.05 -1.79
CA ASP A 38 -10.36 -16.44 -1.29
C ASP A 38 -11.40 -16.20 -2.42
N GLY A 39 -10.94 -15.93 -3.64
CA GLY A 39 -11.82 -15.55 -4.76
C GLY A 39 -11.65 -16.38 -6.05
N GLY A 40 -10.86 -17.46 -6.01
CA GLY A 40 -10.57 -18.28 -7.17
C GLY A 40 -9.41 -17.81 -8.03
N GLY A 41 -8.89 -18.69 -8.88
CA GLY A 41 -7.66 -18.51 -9.66
C GLY A 41 -7.80 -17.73 -10.98
N ASP A 42 -9.00 -17.27 -11.33
CA ASP A 42 -9.23 -16.48 -12.55
C ASP A 42 -9.19 -14.97 -12.27
N PRO A 43 -8.19 -14.25 -12.77
CA PRO A 43 -8.12 -12.79 -12.57
C PRO A 43 -9.27 -12.02 -13.23
N ALA A 44 -9.97 -12.60 -14.23
CA ALA A 44 -11.11 -11.95 -14.85
C ALA A 44 -12.32 -11.92 -13.90
N ALA A 45 -12.49 -12.96 -13.09
CA ALA A 45 -13.57 -13.11 -12.12
C ALA A 45 -13.20 -12.63 -10.71
N ASN A 46 -11.91 -12.45 -10.42
CA ASN A 46 -11.39 -12.08 -9.09
C ASN A 46 -10.62 -10.75 -9.15
N PRO A 47 -11.28 -9.60 -8.83
CA PRO A 47 -10.65 -8.28 -8.88
C PRO A 47 -9.42 -8.15 -7.96
N ARG A 48 -9.45 -8.79 -6.77
CA ARG A 48 -8.33 -8.80 -5.83
C ARG A 48 -7.11 -9.53 -6.42
N LEU A 49 -7.34 -10.66 -7.07
CA LEU A 49 -6.28 -11.41 -7.73
C LEU A 49 -5.74 -10.62 -8.94
N ARG A 50 -6.61 -9.97 -9.72
CA ARG A 50 -6.20 -9.11 -10.84
C ARG A 50 -5.24 -8.02 -10.37
N LEU A 51 -5.61 -7.27 -9.33
CA LEU A 51 -4.76 -6.23 -8.75
C LEU A 51 -3.41 -6.79 -8.29
N ALA A 52 -3.41 -7.95 -7.61
CA ALA A 52 -2.19 -8.61 -7.15
C ALA A 52 -1.27 -9.02 -8.31
N VAL A 53 -1.85 -9.57 -9.39
CA VAL A 53 -1.13 -9.95 -10.61
C VAL A 53 -0.56 -8.72 -11.33
N ASP A 54 -1.32 -7.64 -11.44
CA ASP A 54 -0.86 -6.40 -12.06
C ASP A 54 0.33 -5.79 -11.29
N LYS A 55 0.27 -5.75 -9.96
CA LYS A 55 1.40 -5.36 -9.10
C LYS A 55 2.63 -6.24 -9.31
N ALA A 56 2.43 -7.55 -9.41
CA ALA A 56 3.53 -8.49 -9.64
C ALA A 56 4.19 -8.27 -11.01
N LYS A 57 3.40 -8.04 -12.05
CA LYS A 57 3.89 -7.70 -13.39
C LYS A 57 4.64 -6.37 -13.40
N ALA A 58 4.10 -5.34 -12.75
CA ALA A 58 4.76 -4.03 -12.59
C ALA A 58 6.09 -4.14 -11.86
N ALA A 59 6.22 -5.08 -10.91
CA ALA A 59 7.46 -5.40 -10.21
C ALA A 59 8.38 -6.34 -11.02
N ASN A 60 8.09 -6.61 -12.30
CA ASN A 60 8.81 -7.53 -13.18
C ASN A 60 8.95 -8.96 -12.61
N MET A 61 7.93 -9.45 -11.90
CA MET A 61 7.90 -10.83 -11.43
C MET A 61 7.69 -11.78 -12.62
N PRO A 62 8.47 -12.86 -12.74
CA PRO A 62 8.30 -13.84 -13.82
C PRO A 62 6.91 -14.47 -13.82
N ASN A 63 6.29 -14.62 -15.00
CA ASN A 63 4.94 -15.18 -15.14
C ASN A 63 4.81 -16.58 -14.52
N ASN A 64 5.84 -17.43 -14.63
CA ASN A 64 5.85 -18.76 -14.01
C ASN A 64 5.75 -18.70 -12.47
N THR A 65 6.27 -17.64 -11.85
CA THR A 65 6.18 -17.43 -10.39
C THR A 65 4.76 -16.99 -10.01
N ILE A 66 4.15 -16.11 -10.81
CA ILE A 66 2.75 -15.69 -10.65
C ILE A 66 1.81 -16.88 -10.76
N GLU A 67 1.94 -17.70 -11.82
CA GLU A 67 1.13 -18.90 -12.02
C GLU A 67 1.27 -19.92 -10.90
N LYS A 68 2.48 -20.13 -10.39
CA LYS A 68 2.72 -21.01 -9.24
C LYS A 68 2.04 -20.50 -7.98
N ALA A 69 2.04 -19.19 -7.73
CA ALA A 69 1.37 -18.60 -6.59
C ALA A 69 -0.16 -18.75 -6.71
N ILE A 70 -0.73 -18.57 -7.89
CA ILE A 70 -2.16 -18.82 -8.16
C ILE A 70 -2.51 -20.28 -7.87
N LYS A 71 -1.75 -21.24 -8.44
CA LYS A 71 -1.97 -22.68 -8.25
C LYS A 71 -1.88 -23.11 -6.79
N LYS A 72 -0.98 -22.48 -6.00
CA LYS A 72 -0.95 -22.70 -4.54
C LYS A 72 -2.24 -22.24 -3.86
N GLY A 73 -2.75 -21.09 -4.28
CA GLY A 73 -4.00 -20.53 -3.72
C GLY A 73 -5.22 -21.37 -4.05
N THR A 74 -5.32 -21.89 -5.27
CA THR A 74 -6.43 -22.76 -5.70
C THR A 74 -6.34 -24.20 -5.19
N GLY A 75 -5.23 -24.58 -4.53
CA GLY A 75 -5.03 -25.93 -4.01
C GLY A 75 -4.49 -26.94 -5.03
N ASP A 76 -4.15 -26.53 -6.25
CA ASP A 76 -3.60 -27.40 -7.29
C ASP A 76 -2.15 -27.85 -6.98
N VAL A 77 -1.49 -27.16 -6.05
CA VAL A 77 -0.14 -27.46 -5.57
C VAL A 77 -0.11 -27.34 -4.05
N GLU A 78 0.48 -28.33 -3.38
CA GLU A 78 0.70 -28.25 -1.93
C GLU A 78 1.52 -27.02 -1.56
N GLY A 79 1.12 -26.35 -0.49
CA GLY A 79 1.78 -25.15 0.01
C GLY A 79 1.37 -24.79 1.42
N GLU A 80 2.08 -23.80 1.97
CA GLU A 80 1.77 -23.22 3.27
C GLU A 80 0.39 -22.53 3.25
N SER A 81 -0.36 -22.67 4.33
CA SER A 81 -1.59 -21.91 4.52
C SER A 81 -1.23 -20.54 5.08
N TYR A 82 -1.64 -19.48 4.38
CA TYR A 82 -1.45 -18.11 4.83
C TYR A 82 -2.72 -17.56 5.46
N GLU A 83 -2.57 -16.68 6.43
CA GLU A 83 -3.65 -15.87 7.01
C GLU A 83 -3.32 -14.37 6.88
N GLU A 84 -4.38 -13.56 6.71
CA GLU A 84 -4.26 -12.10 6.81
C GLU A 84 -4.41 -11.68 8.26
N VAL A 85 -3.50 -10.82 8.70
CA VAL A 85 -3.53 -10.23 10.04
C VAL A 85 -3.37 -8.73 9.91
N LEU A 86 -4.25 -7.98 10.59
CA LEU A 86 -4.15 -6.55 10.71
C LEU A 86 -3.55 -6.21 12.07
N TYR A 87 -2.42 -5.54 12.05
CA TYR A 87 -1.76 -5.00 13.23
C TYR A 87 -2.04 -3.51 13.33
N GLU A 88 -2.46 -3.08 14.50
CA GLU A 88 -2.88 -1.73 14.80
C GLU A 88 -2.04 -1.17 15.94
N GLY A 89 -1.65 0.09 15.86
CA GLY A 89 -0.85 0.69 16.91
C GLY A 89 -0.66 2.19 16.76
N TYR A 90 0.05 2.73 17.71
CA TYR A 90 0.41 4.13 17.76
C TYR A 90 1.92 4.31 17.66
N GLY A 91 2.35 5.20 16.79
CA GLY A 91 3.70 5.71 16.71
C GLY A 91 3.93 6.93 17.61
N PRO A 92 5.17 7.43 17.67
CA PRO A 92 5.50 8.69 18.35
C PRO A 92 4.58 9.84 17.90
N GLY A 93 4.25 10.73 18.83
CA GLY A 93 3.33 11.84 18.55
C GLY A 93 1.85 11.46 18.45
N GLY A 94 1.47 10.24 18.85
CA GLY A 94 0.07 9.78 18.80
C GLY A 94 -0.42 9.41 17.40
N VAL A 95 0.48 9.22 16.47
CA VAL A 95 0.18 8.83 15.09
C VAL A 95 -0.39 7.42 15.04
N ALA A 96 -1.54 7.25 14.39
CA ALA A 96 -2.12 5.94 14.13
C ALA A 96 -1.39 5.23 12.99
N ILE A 97 -1.09 3.95 13.18
CA ILE A 97 -0.42 3.11 12.19
C ILE A 97 -1.14 1.79 12.07
N MET A 98 -1.41 1.38 10.83
CA MET A 98 -1.92 0.07 10.48
C MET A 98 -0.90 -0.67 9.61
N ALA A 99 -0.63 -1.94 9.94
CA ALA A 99 0.19 -2.82 9.14
C ALA A 99 -0.59 -4.09 8.77
N GLN A 100 -0.83 -4.29 7.48
CA GLN A 100 -1.40 -5.53 6.97
C GLN A 100 -0.28 -6.54 6.77
N ALA A 101 -0.49 -7.75 7.21
CA ALA A 101 0.45 -8.85 7.04
C ALA A 101 -0.23 -10.08 6.46
N VAL A 102 0.53 -10.83 5.67
CA VAL A 102 0.16 -12.17 5.19
C VAL A 102 1.23 -13.13 5.71
N THR A 103 0.85 -13.97 6.66
CA THR A 103 1.76 -14.86 7.35
C THR A 103 1.30 -16.31 7.35
N ASP A 104 2.24 -17.24 7.36
CA ASP A 104 2.04 -18.66 7.62
C ASP A 104 2.12 -18.99 9.12
N ASN A 105 2.59 -18.03 9.95
CA ASN A 105 2.79 -18.24 11.37
C ASN A 105 2.57 -16.97 12.20
N ARG A 106 1.33 -16.73 12.60
CA ARG A 106 0.96 -15.57 13.43
C ARG A 106 1.67 -15.54 14.78
N ALA A 107 1.99 -16.71 15.35
CA ALA A 107 2.69 -16.79 16.64
C ALA A 107 4.14 -16.29 16.56
N ARG A 108 4.77 -16.38 15.37
CA ARG A 108 6.07 -15.78 15.06
C ARG A 108 5.91 -14.29 14.76
N THR A 109 5.02 -13.94 13.85
CA THR A 109 4.90 -12.58 13.31
C THR A 109 4.46 -11.56 14.36
N SER A 110 3.49 -11.90 15.23
CA SER A 110 2.96 -10.93 16.19
C SER A 110 3.98 -10.38 17.17
N PRO A 111 4.85 -11.21 17.82
CA PRO A 111 5.93 -10.69 18.66
C PRO A 111 6.99 -9.88 17.88
N GLU A 112 7.24 -10.22 16.62
CA GLU A 112 8.20 -9.49 15.77
C GLU A 112 7.67 -8.09 15.46
N ILE A 113 6.41 -7.96 15.03
CA ILE A 113 5.75 -6.68 14.79
C ILE A 113 5.69 -5.84 16.07
N LYS A 114 5.31 -6.44 17.21
CA LYS A 114 5.32 -5.75 18.50
C LYS A 114 6.68 -5.14 18.81
N LYS A 115 7.75 -5.91 18.60
CA LYS A 115 9.13 -5.46 18.83
C LYS A 115 9.54 -4.32 17.89
N VAL A 116 9.04 -4.30 16.66
CA VAL A 116 9.27 -3.19 15.72
C VAL A 116 8.64 -1.90 16.26
N PHE A 117 7.38 -1.94 16.70
CA PHE A 117 6.72 -0.80 17.32
C PHE A 117 7.50 -0.28 18.53
N GLU A 118 7.81 -1.15 19.49
CA GLU A 118 8.49 -0.80 20.74
C GLU A 118 9.87 -0.17 20.51
N ARG A 119 10.68 -0.73 19.60
CA ARG A 119 12.01 -0.21 19.26
C ARG A 119 11.99 1.16 18.62
N SER A 120 10.90 1.51 17.96
CA SER A 120 10.72 2.79 17.30
C SER A 120 10.01 3.82 18.18
N GLY A 121 9.76 3.50 19.46
CA GLY A 121 9.09 4.39 20.40
C GLY A 121 7.58 4.44 20.22
N GLY A 122 7.00 3.46 19.54
CA GLY A 122 5.56 3.25 19.38
C GLY A 122 5.04 2.15 20.29
N ASN A 123 3.77 1.83 20.13
CA ASN A 123 3.08 0.79 20.88
C ASN A 123 2.09 0.04 19.98
N LEU A 124 2.18 -1.30 19.97
CA LEU A 124 1.17 -2.13 19.33
C LEU A 124 -0.10 -2.10 20.18
N GLY A 125 -1.21 -1.70 19.58
CA GLY A 125 -2.53 -1.61 20.21
C GLY A 125 -3.31 -2.94 20.17
N ALA A 126 -4.48 -2.92 20.79
CA ALA A 126 -5.47 -3.97 20.61
C ALA A 126 -6.16 -3.87 19.25
N GLN A 127 -6.80 -4.93 18.81
CA GLN A 127 -7.64 -4.92 17.62
C GLN A 127 -8.73 -3.83 17.74
N HIS A 128 -8.97 -3.11 16.65
CA HIS A 128 -9.88 -1.97 16.53
C HIS A 128 -9.45 -0.70 17.31
N SER A 129 -8.19 -0.61 17.74
CA SER A 129 -7.68 0.59 18.43
C SER A 129 -7.54 1.79 17.49
N VAL A 130 -7.21 1.58 16.23
CA VAL A 130 -7.06 2.64 15.21
C VAL A 130 -7.80 2.38 13.91
N ALA A 131 -8.30 1.16 13.66
CA ALA A 131 -8.94 0.78 12.40
C ALA A 131 -10.12 1.70 12.01
N TRP A 132 -10.85 2.23 12.99
CA TRP A 132 -11.96 3.17 12.78
C TRP A 132 -11.55 4.51 12.15
N MET A 133 -10.26 4.84 12.18
CA MET A 133 -9.72 6.05 11.55
C MET A 133 -9.42 5.86 10.07
N PHE A 134 -9.50 4.63 9.54
CA PHE A 134 -9.09 4.32 8.18
C PHE A 134 -10.24 3.74 7.37
N ASN A 135 -10.29 4.13 6.10
CA ASN A 135 -11.22 3.58 5.11
C ASN A 135 -10.42 2.93 3.98
N THR A 136 -10.91 1.81 3.46
CA THR A 136 -10.34 1.22 2.25
C THR A 136 -10.73 2.07 1.06
N LYS A 137 -9.74 2.56 0.28
CA LYS A 137 -9.92 3.41 -0.89
C LYS A 137 -9.01 2.95 -2.02
N GLY A 138 -9.44 3.20 -3.26
CA GLY A 138 -8.56 3.22 -4.41
C GLY A 138 -7.81 4.54 -4.44
N VAL A 139 -6.50 4.50 -4.59
CA VAL A 139 -5.62 5.68 -4.68
C VAL A 139 -4.75 5.56 -5.91
N LEU A 140 -4.74 6.59 -6.75
CA LEU A 140 -3.89 6.70 -7.93
C LEU A 140 -3.02 7.95 -7.82
N ALA A 141 -1.74 7.83 -8.16
CA ALA A 141 -0.82 8.96 -8.28
C ALA A 141 -0.55 9.24 -9.76
N ILE A 142 -0.76 10.48 -10.16
CA ILE A 142 -0.62 10.95 -11.55
C ILE A 142 0.38 12.11 -11.54
N SER A 143 1.37 12.10 -12.43
CA SER A 143 2.30 13.24 -12.55
C SER A 143 1.57 14.51 -12.98
N ALA A 144 1.77 15.61 -12.26
CA ALA A 144 1.20 16.91 -12.63
C ALA A 144 1.76 17.44 -13.96
N ASP A 145 2.97 17.02 -14.34
CA ASP A 145 3.54 17.37 -15.65
C ASP A 145 2.89 16.62 -16.82
N ALA A 146 2.13 15.57 -16.54
CA ALA A 146 1.59 14.67 -17.56
C ALA A 146 0.19 15.03 -18.05
N VAL A 147 -0.57 15.81 -17.27
CA VAL A 147 -1.97 16.15 -17.58
C VAL A 147 -2.37 17.47 -16.94
N ASP A 148 -3.22 18.22 -17.63
CA ASP A 148 -3.88 19.40 -17.08
C ASP A 148 -4.89 18.99 -16.00
N GLU A 149 -4.96 19.76 -14.91
CA GLU A 149 -5.81 19.48 -13.74
C GLU A 149 -7.28 19.37 -14.10
N ASP A 150 -7.80 20.31 -14.92
CA ASP A 150 -9.21 20.33 -15.32
C ASP A 150 -9.56 19.07 -16.11
N LYS A 151 -8.68 18.66 -17.04
CA LYS A 151 -8.87 17.43 -17.82
C LYS A 151 -8.81 16.18 -16.95
N LEU A 152 -7.88 16.12 -15.98
CA LEU A 152 -7.81 15.01 -15.04
C LEU A 152 -9.07 14.93 -14.21
N MET A 153 -9.53 16.06 -13.70
CA MET A 153 -10.73 16.15 -12.85
C MET A 153 -11.98 15.71 -13.61
N GLU A 154 -12.17 16.15 -14.86
CA GLU A 154 -13.29 15.74 -15.70
C GLU A 154 -13.33 14.22 -15.86
N ILE A 155 -12.23 13.60 -16.33
CA ILE A 155 -12.16 12.16 -16.57
C ILE A 155 -12.31 11.38 -15.26
N ALA A 156 -11.67 11.83 -14.18
CA ALA A 156 -11.70 11.14 -12.92
C ALA A 156 -13.09 11.11 -12.28
N LEU A 157 -13.76 12.25 -12.22
CA LEU A 157 -15.10 12.37 -11.63
C LEU A 157 -16.14 11.57 -12.43
N GLU A 158 -16.10 11.60 -13.76
CA GLU A 158 -16.99 10.80 -14.62
C GLU A 158 -16.80 9.29 -14.41
N ASN A 159 -15.62 8.86 -13.94
CA ASN A 159 -15.29 7.47 -13.71
C ASN A 159 -15.25 7.04 -12.24
N GLY A 160 -15.87 7.83 -11.35
CA GLY A 160 -16.11 7.45 -9.97
C GLY A 160 -15.02 7.87 -8.99
N ALA A 161 -14.19 8.85 -9.34
CA ALA A 161 -13.34 9.49 -8.33
C ALA A 161 -14.21 10.24 -7.32
N GLU A 162 -13.85 10.12 -6.05
CA GLU A 162 -14.46 10.87 -4.95
C GLU A 162 -13.72 12.18 -4.71
N ASP A 163 -12.40 12.19 -4.97
CA ASP A 163 -11.55 13.35 -4.78
C ASP A 163 -10.38 13.35 -5.76
N VAL A 164 -9.98 14.55 -6.18
CA VAL A 164 -8.75 14.81 -6.95
C VAL A 164 -8.05 15.97 -6.28
N SER A 165 -6.87 15.73 -5.74
CA SER A 165 -6.12 16.74 -5.00
C SER A 165 -4.67 16.86 -5.49
N ALA A 166 -4.14 18.09 -5.48
CA ALA A 166 -2.73 18.33 -5.76
C ALA A 166 -1.87 17.75 -4.64
N ALA A 167 -0.86 16.97 -5.03
CA ALA A 167 0.04 16.24 -4.15
C ALA A 167 1.50 16.45 -4.60
N ASP A 168 1.92 17.70 -4.77
CA ASP A 168 3.20 18.17 -5.33
C ASP A 168 4.35 17.16 -5.19
N PRO A 169 4.95 16.69 -6.32
CA PRO A 169 4.76 17.11 -7.70
C PRO A 169 3.66 16.36 -8.49
N ASP A 170 2.78 15.64 -7.82
CA ASP A 170 1.78 14.75 -8.42
C ASP A 170 0.35 15.21 -8.09
N TYR A 171 -0.65 14.58 -8.74
CA TYR A 171 -2.04 14.57 -8.30
C TYR A 171 -2.34 13.25 -7.60
N GLU A 172 -3.13 13.30 -6.54
CA GLU A 172 -3.73 12.15 -5.88
C GLU A 172 -5.20 12.06 -6.29
N VAL A 173 -5.60 10.91 -6.84
CA VAL A 173 -6.99 10.62 -7.19
C VAL A 173 -7.49 9.50 -6.28
N ILE A 174 -8.59 9.76 -5.56
CA ILE A 174 -9.18 8.83 -4.60
C ILE A 174 -10.54 8.38 -5.11
N CYS A 175 -10.85 7.08 -5.00
CA CYS A 175 -12.14 6.51 -5.35
C CYS A 175 -12.55 5.38 -4.38
N ALA A 176 -13.78 4.92 -4.48
CA ALA A 176 -14.22 3.69 -3.83
C ALA A 176 -13.43 2.48 -4.38
N PRO A 177 -13.17 1.43 -3.58
CA PRO A 177 -12.42 0.25 -4.03
C PRO A 177 -13.00 -0.43 -5.26
N GLU A 178 -14.32 -0.46 -5.39
CA GLU A 178 -15.06 -1.02 -6.52
C GLU A 178 -14.86 -0.24 -7.83
N ASP A 179 -14.64 1.06 -7.75
CA ASP A 179 -14.45 1.94 -8.91
C ASP A 179 -13.00 2.00 -9.40
N PHE A 180 -12.05 1.51 -8.59
CA PHE A 180 -10.62 1.60 -8.89
C PHE A 180 -10.23 1.05 -10.27
N ALA A 181 -10.75 -0.11 -10.65
CA ALA A 181 -10.42 -0.73 -11.93
C ALA A 181 -11.00 0.06 -13.11
N ARG A 182 -12.21 0.61 -12.97
CA ARG A 182 -12.88 1.45 -13.97
C ARG A 182 -12.13 2.75 -14.17
N LEU A 183 -11.82 3.44 -13.07
CA LEU A 183 -11.08 4.70 -13.08
C LEU A 183 -9.70 4.55 -13.71
N LYS A 184 -8.96 3.51 -13.29
CA LYS A 184 -7.64 3.20 -13.86
C LYS A 184 -7.72 2.97 -15.37
N ALA A 185 -8.67 2.16 -15.85
CA ALA A 185 -8.86 1.91 -17.27
C ALA A 185 -9.23 3.17 -18.07
N ALA A 186 -10.04 4.07 -17.50
CA ALA A 186 -10.41 5.32 -18.13
C ALA A 186 -9.20 6.27 -18.29
N LEU A 187 -8.35 6.38 -17.26
CA LEU A 187 -7.12 7.18 -17.31
C LEU A 187 -6.13 6.61 -18.34
N GLU A 188 -5.96 5.28 -18.37
CA GLU A 188 -5.12 4.59 -19.37
C GLU A 188 -5.64 4.81 -20.81
N ALA A 189 -6.97 4.75 -21.01
CA ALA A 189 -7.60 5.00 -22.32
C ALA A 189 -7.46 6.46 -22.77
N ALA A 190 -7.35 7.40 -21.84
CA ALA A 190 -7.06 8.81 -22.09
C ALA A 190 -5.57 9.10 -22.26
N GLU A 191 -4.72 8.05 -22.29
CA GLU A 191 -3.26 8.13 -22.38
C GLU A 191 -2.61 8.95 -21.25
N ILE A 192 -3.25 8.97 -20.05
CA ILE A 192 -2.71 9.62 -18.85
C ILE A 192 -1.83 8.61 -18.11
N PRO A 193 -0.52 8.87 -17.98
CA PRO A 193 0.39 7.94 -17.33
C PRO A 193 0.15 7.89 -15.82
N ILE A 194 -0.15 6.69 -15.30
CA ILE A 194 -0.33 6.42 -13.88
C ILE A 194 1.03 6.04 -13.29
N GLN A 195 1.53 6.82 -12.33
CA GLN A 195 2.79 6.52 -11.66
C GLN A 195 2.65 5.35 -10.69
N SER A 196 1.57 5.34 -9.92
CA SER A 196 1.24 4.25 -9.02
C SER A 196 -0.26 4.18 -8.78
N GLY A 197 -0.76 3.00 -8.42
CA GLY A 197 -2.16 2.81 -8.05
C GLY A 197 -2.34 1.60 -7.16
N ASP A 198 -3.16 1.76 -6.11
CA ASP A 198 -3.43 0.71 -5.15
C ASP A 198 -4.81 0.87 -4.51
N VAL A 199 -5.35 -0.26 -4.02
CA VAL A 199 -6.46 -0.27 -3.06
C VAL A 199 -5.86 -0.44 -1.67
N THR A 200 -6.00 0.58 -0.83
CA THR A 200 -5.28 0.70 0.43
C THR A 200 -6.11 1.36 1.52
N MET A 201 -5.58 1.37 2.73
CA MET A 201 -6.20 2.05 3.88
C MET A 201 -5.78 3.52 3.90
N VAL A 202 -6.75 4.41 3.76
CA VAL A 202 -6.58 5.87 3.80
C VAL A 202 -7.19 6.41 5.09
N ALA A 203 -6.45 7.24 5.82
CA ALA A 203 -6.92 7.82 7.07
C ALA A 203 -7.98 8.90 6.82
N SER A 204 -9.03 8.91 7.65
CA SER A 204 -10.09 9.93 7.62
C SER A 204 -9.67 11.25 8.29
N ASN A 205 -8.63 11.21 9.11
CA ASN A 205 -8.07 12.36 9.81
C ASN A 205 -6.55 12.30 9.79
N SER A 206 -5.88 13.44 9.81
CA SER A 206 -4.43 13.53 9.86
C SER A 206 -3.95 14.10 11.19
N VAL A 207 -2.73 13.71 11.58
CA VAL A 207 -2.00 14.25 12.71
C VAL A 207 -0.65 14.75 12.20
N THR A 208 -0.27 15.96 12.56
CA THR A 208 1.02 16.57 12.22
C THR A 208 1.89 16.62 13.47
N PRO A 209 2.71 15.60 13.75
CA PRO A 209 3.64 15.61 14.88
C PRO A 209 4.78 16.62 14.67
N ASP A 210 5.60 16.85 15.70
CA ASP A 210 6.84 17.57 15.49
C ASP A 210 7.83 16.79 14.58
N LEU A 211 8.85 17.49 14.09
CA LEU A 211 9.82 16.92 13.15
C LEU A 211 10.55 15.69 13.71
N GLU A 212 10.86 15.67 15.01
CA GLU A 212 11.55 14.54 15.63
C GLU A 212 10.64 13.30 15.72
N ALA A 213 9.39 13.49 16.13
CA ALA A 213 8.39 12.41 16.15
C ALA A 213 8.09 11.90 14.75
N THR A 214 7.95 12.81 13.77
CA THR A 214 7.73 12.43 12.36
C THR A 214 8.87 11.57 11.81
N ARG A 215 10.14 11.93 12.07
CA ARG A 215 11.30 11.10 11.68
C ARG A 215 11.26 9.69 12.32
N LYS A 216 10.82 9.59 13.58
CA LYS A 216 10.66 8.30 14.26
C LYS A 216 9.50 7.48 13.65
N VAL A 217 8.39 8.14 13.29
CA VAL A 217 7.26 7.51 12.60
C VAL A 217 7.70 6.94 11.26
N ILE A 218 8.44 7.71 10.45
CA ILE A 218 8.95 7.26 9.15
C ILE A 218 9.84 6.01 9.33
N ARG A 219 10.75 6.00 10.30
CA ARG A 219 11.59 4.83 10.60
C ARG A 219 10.77 3.62 11.05
N LEU A 220 9.70 3.84 11.81
CA LEU A 220 8.79 2.79 12.21
C LEU A 220 8.08 2.20 11.00
N MET A 221 7.57 3.03 10.11
CA MET A 221 6.91 2.60 8.89
C MET A 221 7.86 1.85 7.96
N GLU A 222 9.11 2.32 7.79
CA GLU A 222 10.16 1.63 7.04
C GLU A 222 10.46 0.25 7.65
N ALA A 223 10.63 0.16 8.96
CA ALA A 223 10.91 -1.10 9.64
C ALA A 223 9.74 -2.10 9.55
N LEU A 224 8.50 -1.63 9.58
CA LEU A 224 7.30 -2.45 9.34
C LEU A 224 7.26 -2.90 7.88
N ASP A 225 7.48 -2.01 6.93
CA ASP A 225 7.47 -2.35 5.51
C ASP A 225 8.63 -3.29 5.13
N GLU A 226 9.75 -3.23 5.82
CA GLU A 226 10.86 -4.17 5.66
C GLU A 226 10.57 -5.56 6.26
N HIS A 227 9.56 -5.73 7.09
CA HIS A 227 9.20 -7.05 7.62
C HIS A 227 8.68 -7.96 6.51
N ASP A 228 9.11 -9.22 6.50
CA ASP A 228 8.81 -10.16 5.40
C ASP A 228 7.33 -10.44 5.23
N ASP A 229 6.58 -10.48 6.32
CA ASP A 229 5.16 -10.83 6.31
C ASP A 229 4.26 -9.59 6.10
N VAL A 230 4.76 -8.36 6.29
CA VAL A 230 3.97 -7.13 6.11
C VAL A 230 3.82 -6.81 4.63
N THR A 231 2.61 -6.64 4.17
CA THR A 231 2.26 -6.34 2.76
C THR A 231 2.00 -4.86 2.52
N SER A 232 1.42 -4.16 3.50
CA SER A 232 1.21 -2.72 3.43
C SER A 232 1.25 -2.07 4.80
N VAL A 233 1.64 -0.79 4.83
CA VAL A 233 1.63 0.06 6.03
C VAL A 233 0.89 1.35 5.69
N SER A 234 -0.06 1.71 6.54
CA SER A 234 -0.84 2.94 6.43
C SER A 234 -0.72 3.77 7.70
N THR A 235 -0.79 5.07 7.56
CA THR A 235 -0.67 6.01 8.67
C THR A 235 -1.58 7.21 8.48
N ASN A 236 -1.93 7.85 9.59
CA ASN A 236 -2.56 9.17 9.59
C ASN A 236 -1.56 10.32 9.81
N CYS A 237 -0.25 10.04 9.73
CA CYS A 237 0.79 11.06 9.83
C CYS A 237 0.77 11.96 8.59
N ASP A 238 0.59 13.25 8.78
CA ASP A 238 0.90 14.24 7.76
C ASP A 238 2.38 14.56 7.82
N ILE A 239 3.12 14.21 6.78
CA ILE A 239 4.57 14.39 6.71
C ILE A 239 4.85 15.81 6.18
N PRO A 240 5.54 16.69 6.93
CA PRO A 240 5.88 18.02 6.45
C PRO A 240 6.73 18.00 5.18
N ASP A 241 6.50 18.96 4.27
CA ASP A 241 7.18 19.03 2.97
C ASP A 241 8.69 19.20 3.11
N GLU A 242 9.16 19.84 4.18
CA GLU A 242 10.60 19.93 4.51
C GLU A 242 11.24 18.53 4.65
N LEU A 243 10.55 17.60 5.33
CA LEU A 243 11.03 16.23 5.47
C LEU A 243 10.89 15.44 4.17
N MET A 244 9.87 15.73 3.37
CA MET A 244 9.74 15.12 2.04
C MET A 244 10.92 15.50 1.14
N ALA A 245 11.33 16.77 1.13
CA ALA A 245 12.48 17.25 0.38
C ALA A 245 13.79 16.57 0.85
N GLU A 246 14.00 16.46 2.17
CA GLU A 246 15.17 15.80 2.77
C GLU A 246 15.26 14.31 2.38
N LEU A 247 14.14 13.60 2.45
CA LEU A 247 14.07 12.17 2.13
C LEU A 247 14.14 11.87 0.62
N SER A 248 13.78 12.85 -0.21
CA SER A 248 13.82 12.76 -1.68
C SER A 248 15.17 13.13 -2.27
N GLY A 249 16.00 13.86 -1.54
CA GLY A 249 17.32 14.37 -1.97
C GLY A 249 18.51 13.44 -1.70
N ASN A 250 18.29 12.26 -1.15
CA ASN A 250 19.33 11.24 -0.89
C ASN A 250 19.21 10.04 -1.81
#